data_4dcd01298bffb8c19ca3c0bc894d0150
#
_entry.id   4dcd01298bffb8c19ca3c0bc894d0150
#
_cell.length_a   1.000
_cell.length_b   1.000
_cell.length_c   1.000
_cell.angle_alpha   90.00
_cell.angle_beta   90.00
_cell.angle_gamma   90.00
#
_symmetry.space_group_name_H-M   'P 1'
#
loop_
_entity.id
_entity.type
_entity.pdbx_description
1 polymer ?
#
loop_
_entity_poly.entity_id
_entity_poly.type
_entity_poly.pdbx_seq_one_letter_code
_entity_poly.pdbx_strand_id
1 'polypeptide(L)'
;ARRVADGEPDLRLIPSAIGGDRDKRTGVILAKSIPAKRFGVTTGEPVAMALRKCPQLVLAKPDFALYTRNSKAFIAICRRFAPVVEQVSIDECFLDMTGTNLLYPNPIAIAHTIKDTILSELGFTVNVGIAPNKLLAKMASDFEKPNKVHTLFASEIPQKLWPLPVGALYSVGRATASKLTASQIRTIGDLAKTDLARVQKLVGVKMGKLIHDYANGMDSSPVLAEPEAVKGYGNSVTLEEDVTDTAQANKILLALCDSVASRMRADGRRCS
;
A
#
# COMPACT_ATOMS: atom_id res chain seq x y z
N ALA A 1 15.07 -3.19 -16.06
CA ALA A 1 16.50 -3.14 -16.37
C ALA A 1 16.98 -4.44 -17.03
N ARG A 2 16.87 -5.65 -16.42
CA ARG A 2 17.34 -6.92 -17.02
C ARG A 2 16.73 -7.17 -18.41
N ARG A 3 15.41 -7.15 -18.54
CA ARG A 3 14.70 -7.35 -19.82
C ARG A 3 15.20 -6.40 -20.92
N VAL A 4 15.45 -5.13 -20.57
CA VAL A 4 15.99 -4.14 -21.52
C VAL A 4 17.42 -4.48 -21.93
N ALA A 5 18.24 -4.96 -20.99
CA ALA A 5 19.59 -5.45 -21.30
C ALA A 5 19.57 -6.69 -22.21
N ASP A 6 18.52 -7.52 -22.13
CA ASP A 6 18.29 -8.69 -22.97
C ASP A 6 17.61 -8.34 -24.31
N GLY A 7 17.48 -7.05 -24.65
CA GLY A 7 16.87 -6.57 -25.89
C GLY A 7 15.32 -6.58 -25.91
N GLU A 8 14.67 -6.86 -24.78
CA GLU A 8 13.23 -6.82 -24.68
C GLU A 8 12.69 -5.40 -24.44
N PRO A 9 11.44 -5.09 -24.82
CA PRO A 9 10.84 -3.78 -24.59
C PRO A 9 10.86 -3.37 -23.12
N ASP A 10 11.10 -2.08 -22.86
CA ASP A 10 10.96 -1.52 -21.52
C ASP A 10 9.47 -1.50 -21.11
N LEU A 11 9.10 -2.35 -20.15
CA LEU A 11 7.74 -2.48 -19.66
C LEU A 11 7.18 -1.18 -19.04
N ARG A 12 8.02 -0.22 -18.69
CA ARG A 12 7.59 1.07 -18.17
C ARG A 12 7.00 1.98 -19.26
N LEU A 13 7.42 1.77 -20.51
CA LEU A 13 7.10 2.63 -21.65
C LEU A 13 5.93 2.10 -22.49
N ILE A 14 5.51 0.86 -22.28
CA ILE A 14 4.42 0.21 -23.01
C ILE A 14 3.28 -0.19 -22.05
N PRO A 15 2.05 -0.44 -22.54
CA PRO A 15 0.99 -1.00 -21.75
C PRO A 15 1.42 -2.39 -21.22
N SER A 16 1.74 -2.46 -19.93
CA SER A 16 2.22 -3.68 -19.29
C SER A 16 1.70 -3.82 -17.87
N ALA A 17 1.68 -5.04 -17.36
CA ALA A 17 1.33 -5.32 -15.97
C ALA A 17 2.09 -6.54 -15.45
N ILE A 18 2.28 -6.55 -14.13
CA ILE A 18 2.69 -7.74 -13.39
C ILE A 18 1.40 -8.44 -12.96
N GLY A 19 1.26 -9.71 -13.31
CA GLY A 19 0.05 -10.45 -13.00
C GLY A 19 0.26 -11.95 -13.10
N GLY A 20 -0.79 -12.70 -12.75
CA GLY A 20 -0.83 -14.14 -12.90
C GLY A 20 -0.90 -14.58 -14.36
N ASP A 21 -0.95 -15.89 -14.57
CA ASP A 21 -1.01 -16.51 -15.89
C ASP A 21 -2.35 -16.17 -16.58
N ARG A 22 -2.25 -15.84 -17.88
CA ARG A 22 -3.41 -15.53 -18.73
C ARG A 22 -4.40 -16.69 -18.81
N ASP A 23 -3.86 -17.91 -18.86
CA ASP A 23 -4.63 -19.12 -19.11
C ASP A 23 -5.16 -19.74 -17.81
N LYS A 24 -4.77 -19.19 -16.66
CA LYS A 24 -5.23 -19.62 -15.35
C LYS A 24 -6.34 -18.72 -14.81
N ARG A 25 -7.40 -19.34 -14.29
CA ARG A 25 -8.58 -18.68 -13.69
C ARG A 25 -8.24 -17.71 -12.53
N THR A 26 -7.04 -17.80 -11.99
CA THR A 26 -6.63 -17.20 -10.70
C THR A 26 -5.76 -15.93 -10.79
N GLY A 27 -5.50 -15.43 -11.99
CA GLY A 27 -4.58 -14.31 -12.18
C GLY A 27 -5.23 -12.96 -11.87
N VAL A 28 -4.60 -12.17 -10.97
CA VAL A 28 -4.92 -10.75 -10.73
C VAL A 28 -3.76 -9.86 -11.11
N ILE A 29 -4.06 -8.61 -11.42
CA ILE A 29 -3.05 -7.57 -11.69
C ILE A 29 -2.46 -7.10 -10.36
N LEU A 30 -1.17 -7.35 -10.15
CA LEU A 30 -0.44 -6.88 -8.96
C LEU A 30 0.05 -5.45 -9.13
N ALA A 31 0.59 -5.13 -10.30
CA ALA A 31 1.08 -3.80 -10.64
C ALA A 31 0.88 -3.54 -12.13
N LYS A 32 0.80 -2.27 -12.51
CA LYS A 32 0.61 -1.84 -13.90
C LYS A 32 1.50 -0.66 -14.24
N SER A 33 1.89 -0.55 -15.52
CA SER A 33 2.59 0.62 -16.06
C SER A 33 1.66 1.83 -16.15
N ILE A 34 2.24 3.03 -16.24
CA ILE A 34 1.49 4.27 -16.51
C ILE A 34 0.73 4.17 -17.84
N PRO A 35 1.32 3.67 -18.94
CA PRO A 35 0.56 3.42 -20.18
C PRO A 35 -0.64 2.51 -19.97
N ALA A 36 -0.53 1.39 -19.24
CA ALA A 36 -1.66 0.50 -18.96
C ALA A 36 -2.76 1.19 -18.13
N LYS A 37 -2.38 2.05 -17.17
CA LYS A 37 -3.34 2.84 -16.39
C LYS A 37 -4.24 3.71 -17.27
N ARG A 38 -3.74 4.23 -18.39
CA ARG A 38 -4.52 5.06 -19.33
C ARG A 38 -5.65 4.28 -20.01
N PHE A 39 -5.53 2.97 -20.15
CA PHE A 39 -6.58 2.07 -20.62
C PHE A 39 -7.56 1.63 -19.52
N GLY A 40 -7.43 2.19 -18.30
CA GLY A 40 -8.31 1.85 -17.18
C GLY A 40 -7.96 0.53 -16.49
N VAL A 41 -6.77 -0.03 -16.74
CA VAL A 41 -6.28 -1.21 -16.00
C VAL A 41 -6.07 -0.84 -14.53
N THR A 42 -6.59 -1.67 -13.62
CA THR A 42 -6.51 -1.43 -12.17
C THR A 42 -5.80 -2.57 -11.44
N THR A 43 -5.06 -2.23 -10.36
CA THR A 43 -4.48 -3.24 -9.47
C THR A 43 -5.58 -3.99 -8.73
N GLY A 44 -5.42 -5.30 -8.58
CA GLY A 44 -6.40 -6.18 -7.92
C GLY A 44 -7.50 -6.70 -8.84
N GLU A 45 -7.62 -6.21 -10.10
CA GLU A 45 -8.60 -6.77 -11.02
C GLU A 45 -8.12 -8.07 -11.66
N PRO A 46 -9.06 -8.96 -12.09
CA PRO A 46 -8.72 -10.16 -12.83
C PRO A 46 -7.98 -9.84 -14.14
N VAL A 47 -6.96 -10.64 -14.47
CA VAL A 47 -6.19 -10.50 -15.72
C VAL A 47 -7.09 -10.47 -16.95
N ALA A 48 -8.14 -11.32 -16.99
CA ALA A 48 -9.10 -11.33 -18.08
C ALA A 48 -9.83 -10.00 -18.29
N MET A 49 -10.15 -9.29 -17.19
CA MET A 49 -10.76 -7.95 -17.26
C MET A 49 -9.78 -6.90 -17.75
N ALA A 50 -8.53 -6.96 -17.30
CA ALA A 50 -7.47 -6.07 -17.76
C ALA A 50 -7.22 -6.23 -19.27
N LEU A 51 -7.18 -7.46 -19.78
CA LEU A 51 -7.01 -7.76 -21.21
C LEU A 51 -8.20 -7.28 -22.06
N ARG A 52 -9.42 -7.30 -21.53
CA ARG A 52 -10.59 -6.71 -22.24
C ARG A 52 -10.46 -5.21 -22.39
N LYS A 53 -9.90 -4.50 -21.39
CA LYS A 53 -9.66 -3.05 -21.42
C LYS A 53 -8.45 -2.68 -22.29
N CYS A 54 -7.45 -3.53 -22.33
CA CYS A 54 -6.19 -3.32 -23.04
C CYS A 54 -5.74 -4.63 -23.69
N PRO A 55 -6.23 -4.98 -24.92
CA PRO A 55 -5.88 -6.23 -25.59
C PRO A 55 -4.38 -6.41 -25.85
N GLN A 56 -3.64 -5.28 -26.03
CA GLN A 56 -2.19 -5.26 -26.24
C GLN A 56 -1.39 -5.29 -24.92
N LEU A 57 -2.01 -5.56 -23.77
CA LEU A 57 -1.35 -5.57 -22.49
C LEU A 57 -0.28 -6.68 -22.43
N VAL A 58 0.96 -6.28 -22.20
CA VAL A 58 2.07 -7.23 -21.98
C VAL A 58 2.08 -7.65 -20.52
N LEU A 59 1.90 -8.95 -20.27
CA LEU A 59 1.94 -9.51 -18.92
C LEU A 59 3.36 -10.02 -18.60
N ALA A 60 3.83 -9.70 -17.40
CA ALA A 60 5.05 -10.26 -16.84
C ALA A 60 4.73 -11.00 -15.53
N LYS A 61 5.40 -12.13 -15.32
CA LYS A 61 5.24 -12.92 -14.09
C LYS A 61 5.83 -12.17 -12.89
N PRO A 62 5.21 -12.27 -11.70
CA PRO A 62 5.78 -11.71 -10.48
C PRO A 62 7.07 -12.43 -10.08
N ASP A 63 8.05 -11.65 -9.59
CA ASP A 63 9.29 -12.15 -9.00
C ASP A 63 9.35 -11.73 -7.52
N PHE A 64 8.70 -12.49 -6.65
CA PHE A 64 8.63 -12.19 -5.23
C PHE A 64 9.99 -12.19 -4.52
N ALA A 65 10.96 -13.00 -5.00
CA ALA A 65 12.30 -13.02 -4.47
C ALA A 65 13.02 -11.69 -4.74
N LEU A 66 12.88 -11.17 -5.96
CA LEU A 66 13.40 -9.86 -6.34
C LEU A 66 12.75 -8.75 -5.50
N TYR A 67 11.44 -8.78 -5.33
CA TYR A 67 10.72 -7.74 -4.56
C TYR A 67 11.15 -7.74 -3.10
N THR A 68 11.25 -8.91 -2.47
CA THR A 68 11.71 -9.04 -1.07
C THR A 68 13.15 -8.54 -0.91
N ARG A 69 14.05 -8.86 -1.85
CA ARG A 69 15.43 -8.38 -1.81
C ARG A 69 15.51 -6.85 -1.91
N ASN A 70 14.77 -6.26 -2.85
CA ASN A 70 14.74 -4.80 -2.99
C ASN A 70 14.06 -4.11 -1.81
N SER A 71 13.02 -4.70 -1.23
CA SER A 71 12.38 -4.22 -0.02
C SER A 71 13.36 -4.16 1.16
N LYS A 72 14.12 -5.24 1.39
CA LYS A 72 15.16 -5.26 2.44
C LYS A 72 16.23 -4.20 2.21
N ALA A 73 16.68 -4.02 0.97
CA ALA A 73 17.68 -3.00 0.61
C ALA A 73 17.12 -1.57 0.84
N PHE A 74 15.88 -1.33 0.44
CA PHE A 74 15.15 -0.07 0.68
C PHE A 74 15.08 0.27 2.18
N ILE A 75 14.65 -0.67 3.01
CA ILE A 75 14.58 -0.48 4.47
C ILE A 75 15.98 -0.26 5.07
N ALA A 76 17.01 -0.96 4.57
CA ALA A 76 18.38 -0.74 5.02
C ALA A 76 18.89 0.67 4.71
N ILE A 77 18.53 1.24 3.56
CA ILE A 77 18.83 2.65 3.25
C ILE A 77 18.09 3.58 4.22
N CYS A 78 16.79 3.38 4.45
CA CYS A 78 16.01 4.21 5.37
C CYS A 78 16.61 4.23 6.78
N ARG A 79 17.09 3.10 7.28
CA ARG A 79 17.76 2.97 8.60
C ARG A 79 19.08 3.74 8.73
N ARG A 80 19.68 4.19 7.64
CA ARG A 80 20.86 5.06 7.67
C ARG A 80 20.53 6.50 8.07
N PHE A 81 19.27 6.90 7.93
CA PHE A 81 18.81 8.27 8.12
C PHE A 81 17.93 8.47 9.35
N ALA A 82 17.24 7.44 9.81
CA ALA A 82 16.29 7.54 10.89
C ALA A 82 16.62 6.58 12.04
N PRO A 83 16.50 7.02 13.31
CA PRO A 83 16.73 6.14 14.47
C PRO A 83 15.68 5.04 14.58
N VAL A 84 14.44 5.30 14.15
CA VAL A 84 13.36 4.32 14.14
C VAL A 84 12.73 4.23 12.75
N VAL A 85 12.64 3.02 12.22
CA VAL A 85 12.01 2.70 10.92
C VAL A 85 11.01 1.59 11.12
N GLU A 86 9.72 1.90 10.95
CA GLU A 86 8.63 0.93 10.95
C GLU A 86 8.31 0.51 9.52
N GLN A 87 8.57 -0.75 9.20
CA GLN A 87 8.14 -1.33 7.92
C GLN A 87 6.66 -1.71 7.99
N VAL A 88 5.84 -1.10 7.15
CA VAL A 88 4.38 -1.34 7.11
C VAL A 88 4.03 -2.39 6.06
N SER A 89 4.70 -2.35 4.92
CA SER A 89 4.51 -3.31 3.82
C SER A 89 5.84 -3.62 3.12
N ILE A 90 5.77 -4.33 1.99
CA ILE A 90 6.95 -4.62 1.17
C ILE A 90 7.59 -3.36 0.56
N ASP A 91 6.81 -2.29 0.38
CA ASP A 91 7.18 -1.06 -0.35
C ASP A 91 6.94 0.23 0.45
N GLU A 92 6.48 0.13 1.69
CA GLU A 92 6.17 1.29 2.52
C GLU A 92 6.79 1.16 3.92
N CYS A 93 7.30 2.28 4.43
CA CYS A 93 7.77 2.41 5.81
C CYS A 93 7.52 3.81 6.35
N PHE A 94 7.45 3.93 7.67
CA PHE A 94 7.53 5.20 8.38
C PHE A 94 8.92 5.36 9.00
N LEU A 95 9.43 6.58 8.97
CA LEU A 95 10.67 7.01 9.59
C LEU A 95 10.33 8.01 10.70
N ASP A 96 10.69 7.70 11.92
CA ASP A 96 10.64 8.69 12.99
C ASP A 96 11.93 9.50 12.98
N MET A 97 11.80 10.78 12.63
CA MET A 97 12.90 11.72 12.55
C MET A 97 13.00 12.60 13.81
N THR A 98 12.24 12.31 14.86
CA THR A 98 12.26 13.04 16.12
C THR A 98 13.68 13.02 16.73
N GLY A 99 14.16 14.17 17.16
CA GLY A 99 15.49 14.32 17.76
C GLY A 99 16.65 14.40 16.76
N THR A 100 16.39 14.32 15.45
CA THR A 100 17.46 14.39 14.42
C THR A 100 17.75 15.80 13.93
N ASN A 101 17.16 16.84 14.51
CA ASN A 101 17.23 18.22 14.05
C ASN A 101 18.66 18.79 13.98
N LEU A 102 19.57 18.32 14.85
CA LEU A 102 20.98 18.75 14.81
C LEU A 102 21.73 18.16 13.59
N LEU A 103 21.36 16.95 13.16
CA LEU A 103 21.94 16.30 11.98
C LEU A 103 21.25 16.76 10.70
N TYR A 104 19.95 16.96 10.76
CA TYR A 104 19.09 17.28 9.62
C TYR A 104 18.18 18.46 9.94
N PRO A 105 18.70 19.70 9.90
CA PRO A 105 17.93 20.90 10.29
C PRO A 105 16.78 21.21 9.31
N ASN A 106 16.84 20.69 8.08
CA ASN A 106 15.81 20.88 7.07
C ASN A 106 15.15 19.55 6.69
N PRO A 107 13.90 19.30 7.12
CA PRO A 107 13.20 18.05 6.85
C PRO A 107 12.91 17.83 5.36
N ILE A 108 12.77 18.87 4.56
CA ILE A 108 12.55 18.74 3.11
C ILE A 108 13.85 18.30 2.43
N ALA A 109 14.99 18.88 2.82
CA ALA A 109 16.28 18.52 2.25
C ALA A 109 16.65 17.05 2.52
N ILE A 110 16.46 16.58 3.76
CA ILE A 110 16.75 15.17 4.08
C ILE A 110 15.80 14.21 3.36
N ALA A 111 14.54 14.56 3.18
CA ALA A 111 13.59 13.76 2.40
C ALA A 111 14.02 13.63 0.93
N HIS A 112 14.51 14.71 0.33
CA HIS A 112 15.14 14.66 -1.01
C HIS A 112 16.38 13.76 -1.02
N THR A 113 17.25 13.88 -0.02
CA THR A 113 18.45 13.04 0.10
C THR A 113 18.09 11.55 0.17
N ILE A 114 17.12 11.18 1.01
CA ILE A 114 16.63 9.80 1.13
C ILE A 114 16.11 9.30 -0.22
N LYS A 115 15.23 10.06 -0.85
CA LYS A 115 14.62 9.73 -2.14
C LYS A 115 15.67 9.53 -3.23
N ASP A 116 16.65 10.42 -3.32
CA ASP A 116 17.68 10.40 -4.35
C ASP A 116 18.72 9.30 -4.08
N THR A 117 19.01 8.99 -2.81
CA THR A 117 19.82 7.84 -2.41
C THR A 117 19.19 6.52 -2.87
N ILE A 118 17.87 6.34 -2.63
CA ILE A 118 17.14 5.15 -3.07
C ILE A 118 17.18 5.03 -4.60
N LEU A 119 16.97 6.13 -5.31
CA LEU A 119 17.03 6.14 -6.76
C LEU A 119 18.43 5.78 -7.28
N SER A 120 19.49 6.33 -6.70
CA SER A 120 20.87 6.09 -7.14
C SER A 120 21.36 4.68 -6.82
N GLU A 121 21.04 4.14 -5.65
CA GLU A 121 21.52 2.83 -5.20
C GLU A 121 20.64 1.67 -5.70
N LEU A 122 19.33 1.86 -5.83
CA LEU A 122 18.40 0.78 -6.17
C LEU A 122 17.73 0.93 -7.54
N GLY A 123 17.81 2.11 -8.17
CA GLY A 123 17.28 2.36 -9.51
C GLY A 123 15.75 2.48 -9.60
N PHE A 124 15.05 2.68 -8.48
CA PHE A 124 13.62 2.95 -8.49
C PHE A 124 13.26 4.22 -7.69
N THR A 125 12.11 4.79 -7.99
CA THR A 125 11.64 6.03 -7.37
C THR A 125 10.76 5.73 -6.16
N VAL A 126 10.83 6.61 -5.16
CA VAL A 126 9.91 6.64 -4.01
C VAL A 126 9.28 8.01 -3.87
N ASN A 127 8.13 8.07 -3.22
CA ASN A 127 7.53 9.30 -2.74
C ASN A 127 7.74 9.43 -1.24
N VAL A 128 7.98 10.64 -0.77
CA VAL A 128 8.17 10.92 0.65
C VAL A 128 7.13 11.93 1.12
N GLY A 129 6.38 11.56 2.16
CA GLY A 129 5.48 12.46 2.87
C GLY A 129 6.10 12.89 4.20
N ILE A 130 6.11 14.19 4.47
CA ILE A 130 6.63 14.79 5.71
C ILE A 130 5.47 15.37 6.50
N ALA A 131 5.29 14.91 7.72
CA ALA A 131 4.19 15.35 8.56
C ALA A 131 4.47 15.08 10.05
N PRO A 132 3.68 15.65 10.98
CA PRO A 132 3.85 15.44 12.41
C PRO A 132 3.36 14.06 12.91
N ASN A 133 2.62 13.30 12.11
CA ASN A 133 2.13 11.96 12.46
C ASN A 133 2.06 11.03 11.24
N LYS A 134 1.86 9.75 11.49
CA LYS A 134 1.84 8.68 10.47
C LYS A 134 0.74 8.87 9.43
N LEU A 135 -0.46 9.21 9.87
CA LEU A 135 -1.59 9.44 8.97
C LEU A 135 -1.28 10.54 7.95
N LEU A 136 -0.86 11.71 8.42
CA LEU A 136 -0.60 12.86 7.56
C LEU A 136 0.60 12.60 6.64
N ALA A 137 1.64 11.90 7.13
CA ALA A 137 2.78 11.49 6.31
C ALA A 137 2.34 10.54 5.18
N LYS A 138 1.47 9.55 5.49
CA LYS A 138 0.90 8.65 4.50
C LYS A 138 0.07 9.39 3.46
N MET A 139 -0.80 10.32 3.90
CA MET A 139 -1.60 11.14 2.98
C MET A 139 -0.72 12.00 2.07
N ALA A 140 0.31 12.65 2.63
CA ALA A 140 1.25 13.47 1.86
C ALA A 140 1.98 12.67 0.79
N SER A 141 2.43 11.44 1.08
CA SER A 141 3.14 10.59 0.13
C SER A 141 2.28 10.19 -1.09
N ASP A 142 0.96 10.31 -0.98
CA ASP A 142 0.02 9.93 -2.03
C ASP A 142 -0.50 11.11 -2.89
N PHE A 143 -0.16 12.37 -2.58
CA PHE A 143 -0.68 13.55 -3.30
C PHE A 143 -0.33 13.55 -4.78
N GLU A 144 0.93 13.39 -5.11
CA GLU A 144 1.41 13.34 -6.49
C GLU A 144 2.54 12.32 -6.60
N LYS A 145 2.49 11.48 -7.64
CA LYS A 145 3.48 10.45 -7.96
C LYS A 145 3.91 10.56 -9.43
N PRO A 146 5.09 10.14 -9.83
CA PRO A 146 6.17 9.54 -9.03
C PRO A 146 7.24 10.54 -8.55
N ASN A 147 8.12 10.07 -7.66
CA ASN A 147 9.40 10.70 -7.29
C ASN A 147 9.25 12.11 -6.69
N LYS A 148 8.27 12.29 -5.80
CA LYS A 148 7.96 13.59 -5.17
C LYS A 148 8.21 13.57 -3.67
N VAL A 149 8.38 14.78 -3.13
CA VAL A 149 8.40 15.06 -1.69
C VAL A 149 7.26 16.04 -1.40
N HIS A 150 6.42 15.71 -0.45
CA HIS A 150 5.30 16.55 -0.04
C HIS A 150 5.27 16.73 1.47
N THR A 151 4.78 17.88 1.91
CA THR A 151 4.49 18.17 3.31
C THR A 151 2.99 18.16 3.55
N LEU A 152 2.60 17.78 4.77
CA LEU A 152 1.24 17.96 5.26
C LEU A 152 1.29 18.27 6.77
N PHE A 153 1.54 19.54 7.10
CA PHE A 153 1.48 20.04 8.45
C PHE A 153 0.06 20.49 8.82
N ALA A 154 -0.21 20.69 10.10
CA ALA A 154 -1.54 21.06 10.58
C ALA A 154 -2.12 22.30 9.88
N SER A 155 -1.29 23.33 9.63
CA SER A 155 -1.69 24.54 8.89
C SER A 155 -2.03 24.30 7.42
N GLU A 156 -1.59 23.19 6.84
CA GLU A 156 -1.80 22.85 5.42
C GLU A 156 -3.04 21.98 5.20
N ILE A 157 -3.63 21.42 6.27
CA ILE A 157 -4.78 20.53 6.20
C ILE A 157 -5.95 21.16 5.42
N PRO A 158 -6.37 22.42 5.68
CA PRO A 158 -7.49 23.02 4.98
C PRO A 158 -7.26 23.15 3.46
N GLN A 159 -6.02 23.39 3.04
CA GLN A 159 -5.68 23.62 1.63
C GLN A 159 -5.32 22.33 0.89
N LYS A 160 -4.66 21.35 1.56
CA LYS A 160 -4.12 20.17 0.89
C LYS A 160 -4.95 18.91 1.12
N LEU A 161 -5.52 18.73 2.33
CA LEU A 161 -6.25 17.51 2.70
C LEU A 161 -7.76 17.65 2.48
N TRP A 162 -8.38 18.70 3.00
CA TRP A 162 -9.82 18.86 2.99
C TRP A 162 -10.49 18.92 1.60
N PRO A 163 -9.85 19.47 0.55
CA PRO A 163 -10.43 19.46 -0.80
C PRO A 163 -10.50 18.07 -1.45
N LEU A 164 -9.75 17.10 -0.94
CA LEU A 164 -9.73 15.76 -1.53
C LEU A 164 -11.06 15.04 -1.34
N PRO A 165 -11.44 14.16 -2.30
CA PRO A 165 -12.61 13.31 -2.16
C PRO A 165 -12.53 12.48 -0.87
N VAL A 166 -13.65 12.27 -0.18
CA VAL A 166 -13.70 11.52 1.09
C VAL A 166 -13.14 10.11 0.97
N GLY A 167 -13.26 9.47 -0.20
CA GLY A 167 -12.69 8.16 -0.48
C GLY A 167 -11.17 8.14 -0.64
N ALA A 168 -10.52 9.30 -0.69
CA ALA A 168 -9.04 9.40 -0.70
C ALA A 168 -8.45 9.34 0.71
N LEU A 169 -9.27 9.53 1.77
CA LEU A 169 -8.78 9.44 3.15
C LEU A 169 -8.36 8.02 3.48
N TYR A 170 -7.19 7.90 4.09
CA TYR A 170 -6.70 6.61 4.59
C TYR A 170 -7.76 5.92 5.46
N SER A 171 -7.90 4.61 5.33
CA SER A 171 -8.95 3.79 5.96
C SER A 171 -10.37 3.97 5.43
N VAL A 172 -10.65 4.86 4.49
CA VAL A 172 -11.95 4.99 3.84
C VAL A 172 -12.00 4.15 2.56
N GLY A 173 -12.47 2.91 2.68
CA GLY A 173 -12.67 2.03 1.53
C GLY A 173 -13.92 2.39 0.70
N ARG A 174 -14.06 1.77 -0.48
CA ARG A 174 -15.15 2.04 -1.44
C ARG A 174 -16.55 2.04 -0.80
N ALA A 175 -16.87 1.03 0.01
CA ALA A 175 -18.19 0.93 0.66
C ALA A 175 -18.45 2.08 1.63
N THR A 176 -17.44 2.46 2.43
CA THR A 176 -17.52 3.60 3.36
C THR A 176 -17.67 4.91 2.60
N ALA A 177 -16.87 5.12 1.57
CA ALA A 177 -16.94 6.31 0.72
C ALA A 177 -18.32 6.45 0.07
N SER A 178 -18.91 5.36 -0.44
CA SER A 178 -20.26 5.38 -1.03
C SER A 178 -21.33 5.80 -0.01
N LYS A 179 -21.30 5.27 1.23
CA LYS A 179 -22.24 5.66 2.29
C LYS A 179 -22.11 7.14 2.67
N LEU A 180 -20.88 7.64 2.81
CA LEU A 180 -20.61 9.04 3.14
C LEU A 180 -21.10 9.96 2.02
N THR A 181 -20.75 9.66 0.77
CA THR A 181 -21.15 10.46 -0.40
C THR A 181 -22.68 10.49 -0.58
N ALA A 182 -23.37 9.37 -0.37
CA ALA A 182 -24.85 9.33 -0.37
C ALA A 182 -25.45 10.22 0.72
N SER A 183 -24.74 10.47 1.82
CA SER A 183 -25.13 11.37 2.90
C SER A 183 -24.61 12.81 2.74
N GLN A 184 -24.18 13.20 1.53
CA GLN A 184 -23.67 14.52 1.17
C GLN A 184 -22.30 14.86 1.81
N ILE A 185 -21.55 13.87 2.32
CA ILE A 185 -20.17 14.01 2.79
C ILE A 185 -19.26 13.59 1.65
N ARG A 186 -18.86 14.53 0.81
CA ARG A 186 -18.14 14.26 -0.46
C ARG A 186 -16.64 14.45 -0.36
N THR A 187 -16.21 15.39 0.48
CA THR A 187 -14.81 15.72 0.70
C THR A 187 -14.35 15.34 2.10
N ILE A 188 -13.03 15.28 2.31
CA ILE A 188 -12.44 15.09 3.64
C ILE A 188 -12.83 16.28 4.55
N GLY A 189 -12.91 17.50 4.01
CA GLY A 189 -13.34 18.68 4.73
C GLY A 189 -14.82 18.62 5.15
N ASP A 190 -15.70 18.03 4.33
CA ASP A 190 -17.09 17.80 4.74
C ASP A 190 -17.14 16.83 5.93
N LEU A 191 -16.34 15.75 5.87
CA LEU A 191 -16.24 14.77 6.95
C LEU A 191 -15.70 15.40 8.24
N ALA A 192 -14.65 16.21 8.15
CA ALA A 192 -14.06 16.89 9.30
C ALA A 192 -15.04 17.83 10.01
N LYS A 193 -15.94 18.47 9.27
CA LYS A 193 -16.94 19.42 9.77
C LYS A 193 -18.28 18.77 10.17
N THR A 194 -18.50 17.50 9.82
CA THR A 194 -19.72 16.77 10.14
C THR A 194 -19.67 16.36 11.62
N ASP A 195 -20.81 16.47 12.30
CA ASP A 195 -20.94 16.01 13.67
C ASP A 195 -20.56 14.53 13.82
N LEU A 196 -19.76 14.21 14.84
CA LEU A 196 -19.23 12.87 15.07
C LEU A 196 -20.33 11.81 15.22
N ALA A 197 -21.41 12.13 15.95
CA ALA A 197 -22.49 11.17 16.17
C ALA A 197 -23.20 10.83 14.85
N ARG A 198 -23.33 11.80 13.93
CA ARG A 198 -23.85 11.56 12.58
C ARG A 198 -22.93 10.64 11.78
N VAL A 199 -21.60 10.86 11.81
CA VAL A 199 -20.63 9.98 11.13
C VAL A 199 -20.69 8.56 11.69
N GLN A 200 -20.72 8.42 13.02
CA GLN A 200 -20.83 7.13 13.71
C GLN A 200 -22.10 6.36 13.34
N LYS A 201 -23.23 7.06 13.19
CA LYS A 201 -24.49 6.45 12.75
C LYS A 201 -24.40 5.87 11.33
N LEU A 202 -23.63 6.50 10.43
CA LEU A 202 -23.48 6.08 9.05
C LEU A 202 -22.55 4.87 8.86
N VAL A 203 -21.44 4.84 9.60
CA VAL A 203 -20.35 3.87 9.33
C VAL A 203 -19.94 3.02 10.54
N GLY A 204 -20.63 3.19 11.68
CA GLY A 204 -20.36 2.49 12.93
C GLY A 204 -19.45 3.29 13.88
N VAL A 205 -19.55 3.02 15.18
CA VAL A 205 -18.93 3.83 16.24
C VAL A 205 -17.43 3.92 16.10
N LYS A 206 -16.73 2.77 15.98
CA LYS A 206 -15.26 2.72 15.91
C LYS A 206 -14.74 3.36 14.63
N MET A 207 -15.28 2.97 13.48
CA MET A 207 -14.88 3.50 12.19
C MET A 207 -15.20 4.98 12.06
N GLY A 208 -16.40 5.41 12.51
CA GLY A 208 -16.82 6.81 12.47
C GLY A 208 -15.89 7.72 13.27
N LYS A 209 -15.50 7.30 14.50
CA LYS A 209 -14.51 8.05 15.27
C LYS A 209 -13.15 8.11 14.56
N LEU A 210 -12.65 6.98 14.09
CA LEU A 210 -11.35 6.89 13.42
C LEU A 210 -11.26 7.85 12.23
N ILE A 211 -12.20 7.76 11.29
CA ILE A 211 -12.13 8.57 10.06
C ILE A 211 -12.45 10.04 10.31
N HIS A 212 -13.25 10.36 11.34
CA HIS A 212 -13.48 11.74 11.75
C HIS A 212 -12.22 12.38 12.36
N ASP A 213 -11.51 11.65 13.25
CA ASP A 213 -10.23 12.08 13.79
C ASP A 213 -9.22 12.26 12.65
N TYR A 214 -9.15 11.32 11.72
CA TYR A 214 -8.27 11.37 10.55
C TYR A 214 -8.57 12.54 9.61
N ALA A 215 -9.83 12.88 9.38
CA ALA A 215 -10.21 14.06 8.59
C ALA A 215 -9.76 15.38 9.24
N ASN A 216 -9.59 15.38 10.55
CA ASN A 216 -9.04 16.49 11.34
C ASN A 216 -7.51 16.39 11.53
N GLY A 217 -6.85 15.43 10.89
CA GLY A 217 -5.40 15.24 10.97
C GLY A 217 -4.89 14.66 12.28
N MET A 218 -5.78 14.08 13.09
CA MET A 218 -5.46 13.52 14.40
C MET A 218 -5.11 12.04 14.29
N ASP A 219 -3.88 11.70 14.65
CA ASP A 219 -3.37 10.34 14.78
C ASP A 219 -2.28 10.33 15.85
N SER A 220 -2.44 9.50 16.87
CA SER A 220 -1.49 9.36 17.98
C SER A 220 -0.71 8.05 17.91
N SER A 221 -0.81 7.29 16.81
CA SER A 221 -0.09 6.04 16.67
C SER A 221 1.42 6.28 16.57
N PRO A 222 2.25 5.64 17.41
CA PRO A 222 3.70 5.80 17.34
C PRO A 222 4.28 5.08 16.13
N VAL A 223 5.47 5.50 15.70
CA VAL A 223 6.31 4.71 14.79
C VAL A 223 6.97 3.59 15.61
N LEU A 224 6.75 2.35 15.22
CA LEU A 224 7.20 1.18 15.97
C LEU A 224 8.59 0.73 15.50
N ALA A 225 9.54 0.59 16.45
CA ALA A 225 10.87 0.06 16.15
C ALA A 225 10.84 -1.43 15.78
N GLU A 226 9.92 -2.16 16.37
CA GLU A 226 9.71 -3.60 16.14
C GLU A 226 8.28 -3.85 15.65
N PRO A 227 8.09 -4.80 14.72
CA PRO A 227 6.76 -5.16 14.24
C PRO A 227 5.91 -5.72 15.38
N GLU A 228 4.61 -5.42 15.35
CA GLU A 228 3.66 -6.08 16.27
C GLU A 228 3.73 -7.60 16.13
N ALA A 229 3.52 -8.30 17.26
CA ALA A 229 3.45 -9.74 17.24
C ALA A 229 2.37 -10.24 16.28
N VAL A 230 2.71 -11.26 15.49
CA VAL A 230 1.77 -11.90 14.57
C VAL A 230 0.57 -12.43 15.35
N LYS A 231 -0.64 -11.98 14.98
CA LYS A 231 -1.91 -12.33 15.68
C LYS A 231 -2.58 -13.56 15.11
N GLY A 232 -2.20 -13.99 13.90
CA GLY A 232 -2.81 -15.16 13.26
C GLY A 232 -2.06 -15.59 11.99
N TYR A 233 -2.17 -16.88 11.70
CA TYR A 233 -1.61 -17.48 10.48
C TYR A 233 -2.76 -18.00 9.63
N GLY A 234 -2.78 -17.67 8.38
CA GLY A 234 -3.76 -18.13 7.42
C GLY A 234 -3.11 -18.42 6.06
N ASN A 235 -3.73 -19.32 5.32
CA ASN A 235 -3.40 -19.56 3.92
C ASN A 235 -4.68 -19.85 3.14
N SER A 236 -4.70 -19.49 1.86
CA SER A 236 -5.80 -19.79 0.96
C SER A 236 -5.28 -20.00 -0.44
N VAL A 237 -6.00 -20.77 -1.23
CA VAL A 237 -5.73 -20.99 -2.65
C VAL A 237 -7.02 -20.83 -3.44
N THR A 238 -6.94 -20.17 -4.59
CA THR A 238 -8.03 -20.20 -5.58
C THR A 238 -7.73 -21.32 -6.55
N LEU A 239 -8.67 -22.26 -6.68
CA LEU A 239 -8.51 -23.44 -7.52
C LEU A 239 -8.74 -23.10 -9.00
N GLU A 240 -8.07 -23.83 -9.89
CA GLU A 240 -8.26 -23.69 -11.35
C GLU A 240 -9.64 -24.21 -11.77
N GLU A 241 -10.12 -25.26 -11.11
CA GLU A 241 -11.44 -25.86 -11.32
C GLU A 241 -12.20 -25.97 -10.00
N ASP A 242 -13.54 -26.05 -10.10
CA ASP A 242 -14.38 -26.22 -8.92
C ASP A 242 -14.24 -27.67 -8.41
N VAL A 243 -14.10 -27.80 -7.09
CA VAL A 243 -13.97 -29.11 -6.42
C VAL A 243 -15.33 -29.55 -5.90
N THR A 244 -15.79 -30.70 -6.36
CA THR A 244 -17.05 -31.30 -5.92
C THR A 244 -16.85 -32.55 -5.05
N ASP A 245 -15.63 -33.07 -5.00
CA ASP A 245 -15.27 -34.27 -4.24
C ASP A 245 -14.58 -33.88 -2.89
N THR A 246 -15.11 -34.44 -1.81
CA THR A 246 -14.60 -34.23 -0.44
C THR A 246 -13.17 -34.73 -0.27
N ALA A 247 -12.78 -35.84 -0.91
CA ALA A 247 -11.42 -36.38 -0.79
C ALA A 247 -10.39 -35.43 -1.42
N GLN A 248 -10.72 -34.83 -2.56
CA GLN A 248 -9.89 -33.80 -3.20
C GLN A 248 -9.82 -32.51 -2.36
N ALA A 249 -10.97 -32.07 -1.83
CA ALA A 249 -11.00 -30.91 -0.92
C ALA A 249 -10.12 -31.13 0.30
N ASN A 250 -10.17 -32.30 0.92
CA ASN A 250 -9.34 -32.64 2.09
C ASN A 250 -7.84 -32.64 1.78
N LYS A 251 -7.41 -33.12 0.61
CA LYS A 251 -6.00 -33.05 0.18
C LYS A 251 -5.51 -31.61 0.10
N ILE A 252 -6.33 -30.71 -0.48
CA ILE A 252 -6.00 -29.29 -0.61
C ILE A 252 -5.92 -28.64 0.76
N LEU A 253 -6.91 -28.88 1.63
CA LEU A 253 -6.93 -28.36 3.00
C LEU A 253 -5.73 -28.84 3.80
N LEU A 254 -5.35 -30.10 3.67
CA LEU A 254 -4.17 -30.66 4.35
C LEU A 254 -2.89 -29.93 3.92
N ALA A 255 -2.70 -29.66 2.63
CA ALA A 255 -1.56 -28.92 2.13
C ALA A 255 -1.53 -27.45 2.66
N LEU A 256 -2.70 -26.81 2.74
CA LEU A 256 -2.82 -25.47 3.33
C LEU A 256 -2.50 -25.48 4.83
N CYS A 257 -2.99 -26.49 5.58
CA CYS A 257 -2.70 -26.65 6.99
C CYS A 257 -1.21 -26.90 7.25
N ASP A 258 -0.56 -27.73 6.45
CA ASP A 258 0.89 -27.99 6.57
C ASP A 258 1.70 -26.73 6.30
N SER A 259 1.33 -25.94 5.30
CA SER A 259 1.95 -24.63 5.02
C SER A 259 1.82 -23.67 6.21
N VAL A 260 0.63 -23.58 6.81
CA VAL A 260 0.39 -22.75 8.01
C VAL A 260 1.20 -23.24 9.19
N ALA A 261 1.17 -24.55 9.46
CA ALA A 261 1.90 -25.17 10.56
C ALA A 261 3.43 -24.99 10.43
N SER A 262 3.96 -25.09 9.21
CA SER A 262 5.38 -24.86 8.91
C SER A 262 5.81 -23.42 9.24
N ARG A 263 4.98 -22.43 8.87
CA ARG A 263 5.23 -21.02 9.19
C ARG A 263 5.17 -20.78 10.71
N MET A 264 4.17 -21.34 11.39
CA MET A 264 4.06 -21.23 12.85
C MET A 264 5.26 -21.85 13.57
N ARG A 265 5.74 -23.02 13.13
CA ARG A 265 6.95 -23.66 13.68
C ARG A 265 8.20 -22.80 13.45
N ALA A 266 8.37 -22.23 12.27
CA ALA A 266 9.48 -21.33 11.97
C ALA A 266 9.53 -20.11 12.88
N ASP A 267 8.35 -19.57 13.26
CA ASP A 267 8.22 -18.43 14.17
C ASP A 267 8.14 -18.83 15.65
N GLY A 268 8.37 -20.13 16.00
CA GLY A 268 8.31 -20.63 17.36
C GLY A 268 6.92 -20.53 18.01
N ARG A 269 5.85 -20.45 17.20
CA ARG A 269 4.48 -20.29 17.69
C ARG A 269 3.74 -21.61 17.78
N ARG A 270 2.78 -21.69 18.71
CA ARG A 270 1.86 -22.82 18.88
C ARG A 270 0.44 -22.39 18.60
N CYS A 271 -0.38 -23.32 18.11
CA CYS A 271 -1.82 -23.15 18.01
C CYS A 271 -2.43 -23.13 19.42
N SER A 272 -3.33 -22.19 19.69
CA SER A 272 -4.15 -22.13 20.92
C SER A 272 -5.55 -22.65 20.61
#